data_843b1661bdbebae4e63aa00d7391dbb6
#
_entry.id   843b1661bdbebae4e63aa00d7391dbb6
#
_cell.length_a   1.000
_cell.length_b   1.000
_cell.length_c   1.000
_cell.angle_alpha   90.00
_cell.angle_beta   90.00
_cell.angle_gamma   90.00
#
_symmetry.space_group_name_H-M   'P 1'
#
loop_
_entity.id
_entity.type
_entity.pdbx_description
1 polymer ?
#
loop_
_entity_poly.entity_id
_entity_poly.type
_entity_poly.pdbx_seq_one_letter_code
_entity_poly.pdbx_strand_id
1 'polypeptide(L)'
;GIFSTKDLSPRPGIALGDSVIHLSALFSAGYLSDLPYDESDFSSDTLNPIINRGKSPSRLLRARISELFRSDSSELRDSESDHSSCIIDMESVTMHMPINVGDYTDFYSSEDHARNVGKMFRDPENALLPNWKHMPVAYHGRASSIVVSGTPIRRPHGQLKPSETEPPIYGPSRLLDFELEMAFITHPGKPLGTPISTSEADDYIFGLVLFNDWSARDIQKWEYIPLG
;
A
#
# COMPACT_ATOMS: atom_id res chain seq x y z
N GLY A 1 2.75 -8.95 -4.59
CA GLY A 1 2.65 -9.05 -3.13
C GLY A 1 3.68 -9.98 -2.53
N ILE A 2 3.62 -10.14 -1.22
CA ILE A 2 4.42 -11.14 -0.47
C ILE A 2 3.47 -12.23 0.00
N PHE A 3 3.84 -13.46 -0.26
CA PHE A 3 3.06 -14.65 0.11
C PHE A 3 3.93 -15.72 0.76
N SER A 4 3.33 -16.58 1.55
CA SER A 4 3.93 -17.82 2.04
C SER A 4 2.97 -19.00 1.87
N THR A 5 3.49 -20.21 1.93
CA THR A 5 2.70 -21.44 2.07
C THR A 5 3.09 -22.15 3.36
N LYS A 6 2.52 -23.32 3.62
CA LYS A 6 2.93 -24.15 4.77
C LYS A 6 4.42 -24.51 4.75
N ASP A 7 4.98 -24.71 3.54
CA ASP A 7 6.35 -25.19 3.34
C ASP A 7 7.29 -24.12 2.75
N LEU A 8 6.76 -22.92 2.46
CA LEU A 8 7.48 -21.85 1.80
C LEU A 8 7.43 -20.58 2.68
N SER A 9 8.61 -20.05 3.05
CA SER A 9 8.72 -18.78 3.78
C SER A 9 8.25 -17.59 2.92
N PRO A 10 7.91 -16.44 3.55
CA PRO A 10 7.43 -15.25 2.82
C PRO A 10 8.38 -14.81 1.70
N ARG A 11 7.81 -14.53 0.51
CA ARG A 11 8.56 -14.11 -0.69
C ARG A 11 7.68 -13.44 -1.75
N PRO A 12 8.28 -12.74 -2.73
CA PRO A 12 7.55 -12.05 -3.78
C PRO A 12 6.76 -12.99 -4.70
N GLY A 13 5.53 -12.59 -5.00
CA GLY A 13 4.67 -13.24 -5.97
C GLY A 13 3.73 -12.27 -6.68
N ILE A 14 3.14 -12.73 -7.77
CA ILE A 14 2.19 -11.97 -8.58
C ILE A 14 0.90 -12.76 -8.69
N ALA A 15 -0.23 -12.11 -8.44
CA ALA A 15 -1.55 -12.72 -8.62
C ALA A 15 -1.88 -12.86 -10.11
N LEU A 16 -2.35 -14.03 -10.51
CA LEU A 16 -2.84 -14.33 -11.85
C LEU A 16 -4.10 -15.21 -11.76
N GLY A 17 -5.28 -14.60 -11.90
CA GLY A 17 -6.54 -15.34 -11.67
C GLY A 17 -6.56 -15.90 -10.25
N ASP A 18 -6.81 -17.20 -10.14
CA ASP A 18 -6.86 -17.93 -8.87
C ASP A 18 -5.49 -18.50 -8.44
N SER A 19 -4.42 -17.97 -9.01
CA SER A 19 -3.06 -18.45 -8.76
C SER A 19 -2.11 -17.33 -8.36
N VAL A 20 -1.01 -17.72 -7.71
CA VAL A 20 0.14 -16.86 -7.44
C VAL A 20 1.32 -17.35 -8.25
N ILE A 21 1.92 -16.46 -9.02
CA ILE A 21 3.19 -16.69 -9.72
C ILE A 21 4.33 -16.52 -8.72
N HIS A 22 5.13 -17.55 -8.53
CA HIS A 22 6.28 -17.58 -7.63
C HIS A 22 7.52 -17.02 -8.34
N LEU A 23 7.89 -15.76 -8.05
CA LEU A 23 8.98 -15.08 -8.75
C LEU A 23 10.35 -15.72 -8.51
N SER A 24 10.63 -16.19 -7.30
CA SER A 24 11.89 -16.90 -7.01
C SER A 24 12.03 -18.19 -7.81
N ALA A 25 10.94 -18.95 -8.00
CA ALA A 25 10.97 -20.16 -8.84
C ALA A 25 11.21 -19.82 -10.31
N LEU A 26 10.55 -18.77 -10.84
CA LEU A 26 10.81 -18.29 -12.21
C LEU A 26 12.27 -17.86 -12.40
N PHE A 27 12.85 -17.18 -11.42
CA PHE A 27 14.25 -16.78 -11.46
C PHE A 27 15.19 -18.00 -11.46
N SER A 28 14.97 -18.96 -10.56
CA SER A 28 15.77 -20.19 -10.46
C SER A 28 15.66 -21.06 -11.70
N ALA A 29 14.51 -21.08 -12.38
CA ALA A 29 14.30 -21.76 -13.65
C ALA A 29 14.90 -21.01 -14.86
N GLY A 30 15.46 -19.82 -14.67
CA GLY A 30 16.14 -19.05 -15.71
C GLY A 30 15.26 -18.10 -16.51
N TYR A 31 13.95 -18.05 -16.28
CA TYR A 31 13.01 -17.21 -17.05
C TYR A 31 13.20 -15.72 -16.85
N LEU A 32 13.93 -15.31 -15.79
CA LEU A 32 14.17 -13.91 -15.44
C LEU A 32 15.66 -13.53 -15.48
N SER A 33 16.53 -14.40 -16.02
CA SER A 33 18.01 -14.24 -16.01
C SER A 33 18.51 -13.01 -16.76
N ASP A 34 17.78 -12.56 -17.78
CA ASP A 34 18.15 -11.40 -18.61
C ASP A 34 17.72 -10.05 -17.98
N LEU A 35 17.05 -10.09 -16.83
CA LEU A 35 16.59 -8.91 -16.11
C LEU A 35 17.66 -8.41 -15.12
N PRO A 36 17.69 -7.11 -14.81
CA PRO A 36 18.65 -6.52 -13.89
C PRO A 36 18.28 -6.78 -12.42
N TYR A 37 18.12 -8.03 -12.06
CA TYR A 37 17.77 -8.51 -10.72
C TYR A 37 18.69 -9.63 -10.29
N ASP A 38 18.85 -9.78 -8.98
CA ASP A 38 19.57 -10.88 -8.36
C ASP A 38 18.59 -11.84 -7.66
N GLU A 39 19.01 -13.04 -7.34
CA GLU A 39 18.21 -14.03 -6.62
C GLU A 39 17.68 -13.49 -5.28
N SER A 40 18.49 -12.68 -4.60
CA SER A 40 18.13 -12.05 -3.33
C SER A 40 16.93 -11.08 -3.44
N ASP A 41 16.69 -10.49 -4.61
CA ASP A 41 15.52 -9.62 -4.84
C ASP A 41 14.22 -10.42 -4.77
N PHE A 42 14.23 -11.68 -5.22
CA PHE A 42 13.06 -12.55 -5.27
C PHE A 42 12.94 -13.52 -4.10
N SER A 43 13.94 -13.62 -3.24
CA SER A 43 13.92 -14.42 -2.01
C SER A 43 13.68 -13.61 -0.74
N SER A 44 13.52 -12.30 -0.86
CA SER A 44 13.20 -11.39 0.25
C SER A 44 11.78 -11.59 0.77
N ASP A 45 11.57 -11.33 2.05
CA ASP A 45 10.25 -11.29 2.70
C ASP A 45 9.49 -9.96 2.47
N THR A 46 10.06 -9.06 1.66
CA THR A 46 9.44 -7.79 1.24
C THR A 46 9.73 -7.49 -0.22
N LEU A 47 8.93 -6.59 -0.83
CA LEU A 47 9.18 -6.08 -2.17
C LEU A 47 10.24 -4.96 -2.21
N ASN A 48 10.74 -4.50 -1.06
CA ASN A 48 11.68 -3.39 -1.01
C ASN A 48 12.92 -3.58 -1.91
N PRO A 49 13.57 -4.76 -1.99
CA PRO A 49 14.68 -4.96 -2.92
C PRO A 49 14.27 -4.73 -4.39
N ILE A 50 13.13 -5.25 -4.82
CA ILE A 50 12.61 -5.06 -6.19
C ILE A 50 12.30 -3.57 -6.44
N ILE A 51 11.64 -2.90 -5.49
CA ILE A 51 11.29 -1.48 -5.57
C ILE A 51 12.55 -0.60 -5.65
N ASN A 52 13.59 -0.95 -4.91
CA ASN A 52 14.85 -0.22 -4.87
C ASN A 52 15.63 -0.25 -6.19
N ARG A 53 15.33 -1.20 -7.09
CA ARG A 53 15.90 -1.22 -8.44
C ARG A 53 15.37 -0.09 -9.34
N GLY A 54 14.26 0.55 -8.97
CA GLY A 54 13.66 1.68 -9.67
C GLY A 54 12.66 1.31 -10.76
N LYS A 55 12.14 2.32 -11.44
CA LYS A 55 11.03 2.19 -12.40
C LYS A 55 11.36 1.35 -13.63
N SER A 56 12.56 1.56 -14.22
CA SER A 56 12.94 0.85 -15.45
C SER A 56 13.05 -0.66 -15.26
N PRO A 57 13.77 -1.20 -14.26
CA PRO A 57 13.75 -2.63 -13.94
C PRO A 57 12.34 -3.17 -13.67
N SER A 58 11.53 -2.43 -12.93
CA SER A 58 10.14 -2.85 -12.61
C SER A 58 9.27 -2.98 -13.87
N ARG A 59 9.44 -2.10 -14.85
CA ARG A 59 8.78 -2.19 -16.16
C ARG A 59 9.24 -3.41 -16.95
N LEU A 60 10.55 -3.69 -16.95
CA LEU A 60 11.10 -4.89 -17.63
C LEU A 60 10.57 -6.18 -17.00
N LEU A 61 10.56 -6.27 -15.68
CA LEU A 61 9.99 -7.43 -14.97
C LEU A 61 8.52 -7.62 -15.33
N ARG A 62 7.71 -6.56 -15.30
CA ARG A 62 6.31 -6.61 -15.67
C ARG A 62 6.11 -7.07 -17.12
N ALA A 63 6.90 -6.54 -18.06
CA ALA A 63 6.82 -6.92 -19.47
C ALA A 63 7.16 -8.40 -19.66
N ARG A 64 8.23 -8.88 -19.03
CA ARG A 64 8.66 -10.29 -19.11
C ARG A 64 7.61 -11.24 -18.54
N ILE A 65 7.04 -10.93 -17.37
CA ILE A 65 5.96 -11.72 -16.78
C ILE A 65 4.75 -11.74 -17.73
N SER A 66 4.36 -10.59 -18.26
CA SER A 66 3.23 -10.52 -19.19
C SER A 66 3.48 -11.36 -20.46
N GLU A 67 4.70 -11.41 -20.97
CA GLU A 67 5.09 -12.25 -22.11
C GLU A 67 4.99 -13.74 -21.80
N LEU A 68 5.55 -14.16 -20.64
CA LEU A 68 5.56 -15.58 -20.23
C LEU A 68 4.14 -16.15 -20.07
N PHE A 69 3.19 -15.33 -19.63
CA PHE A 69 1.82 -15.75 -19.35
C PHE A 69 0.81 -15.38 -20.43
N ARG A 70 1.27 -15.01 -21.63
CA ARG A 70 0.38 -14.87 -22.79
C ARG A 70 -0.14 -16.23 -23.25
N SER A 71 -1.36 -16.26 -23.76
CA SER A 71 -1.99 -17.49 -24.25
C SER A 71 -1.25 -18.13 -25.44
N ASP A 72 -0.52 -17.31 -26.22
CA ASP A 72 0.28 -17.73 -27.38
C ASP A 72 1.75 -18.03 -27.03
N SER A 73 2.16 -17.84 -25.76
CA SER A 73 3.50 -18.22 -25.29
C SER A 73 3.54 -19.68 -24.86
N SER A 74 4.52 -20.40 -25.39
CA SER A 74 4.77 -21.82 -25.03
C SER A 74 5.91 -21.99 -24.04
N GLU A 75 6.67 -20.95 -23.78
CA GLU A 75 7.95 -21.02 -23.08
C GLU A 75 7.84 -21.66 -21.68
N LEU A 76 6.96 -21.15 -20.81
CA LEU A 76 6.69 -21.74 -19.51
C LEU A 76 5.58 -22.80 -19.58
N ARG A 77 4.56 -22.59 -20.42
CA ARG A 77 3.39 -23.46 -20.52
C ARG A 77 3.75 -24.90 -20.85
N ASP A 78 4.72 -25.11 -21.77
CA ASP A 78 5.07 -26.43 -22.30
C ASP A 78 6.13 -27.14 -21.44
N SER A 79 6.65 -26.49 -20.38
CA SER A 79 7.50 -27.10 -19.33
C SER A 79 6.66 -27.47 -18.11
N GLU A 80 6.16 -28.69 -18.03
CA GLU A 80 5.27 -29.16 -16.96
C GLU A 80 5.90 -29.01 -15.57
N SER A 81 7.21 -29.31 -15.44
CA SER A 81 7.95 -29.19 -14.18
C SER A 81 8.05 -27.74 -13.69
N ASP A 82 8.40 -26.82 -14.60
CA ASP A 82 8.57 -25.41 -14.27
C ASP A 82 7.22 -24.76 -14.03
N HIS A 83 6.23 -25.07 -14.86
CA HIS A 83 4.86 -24.61 -14.69
C HIS A 83 4.32 -24.97 -13.30
N SER A 84 4.46 -26.24 -12.88
CA SER A 84 3.98 -26.71 -11.58
C SER A 84 4.75 -26.11 -10.38
N SER A 85 6.02 -25.75 -10.55
CA SER A 85 6.82 -25.13 -9.49
C SER A 85 6.61 -23.62 -9.37
N CYS A 86 6.25 -22.97 -10.49
CA CYS A 86 6.11 -21.50 -10.56
C CYS A 86 4.69 -21.01 -10.29
N ILE A 87 3.67 -21.88 -10.36
CA ILE A 87 2.27 -21.50 -10.18
C ILE A 87 1.70 -22.20 -8.95
N ILE A 88 1.22 -21.42 -8.00
CA ILE A 88 0.70 -21.89 -6.71
C ILE A 88 -0.76 -21.46 -6.61
N ASP A 89 -1.62 -22.36 -6.12
CA ASP A 89 -3.03 -22.06 -5.86
C ASP A 89 -3.16 -20.95 -4.81
N MET A 90 -3.96 -19.92 -5.10
CA MET A 90 -4.16 -18.78 -4.22
C MET A 90 -4.84 -19.16 -2.90
N GLU A 91 -5.65 -20.22 -2.87
CA GLU A 91 -6.27 -20.69 -1.62
C GLU A 91 -5.26 -21.30 -0.65
N SER A 92 -4.09 -21.73 -1.14
CA SER A 92 -3.04 -22.33 -0.33
C SER A 92 -2.05 -21.32 0.27
N VAL A 93 -2.18 -20.03 -0.07
CA VAL A 93 -1.21 -19.01 0.36
C VAL A 93 -1.72 -18.15 1.51
N THR A 94 -0.77 -17.65 2.30
CA THR A 94 -0.99 -16.59 3.29
C THR A 94 -0.31 -15.32 2.80
N MET A 95 -1.06 -14.22 2.76
CA MET A 95 -0.52 -12.91 2.34
C MET A 95 0.13 -12.19 3.51
N HIS A 96 1.20 -11.48 3.22
CA HIS A 96 1.97 -10.68 4.19
C HIS A 96 2.05 -9.21 3.76
N MET A 97 2.52 -8.35 4.68
CA MET A 97 2.82 -6.96 4.34
C MET A 97 3.79 -6.95 3.16
N PRO A 98 3.44 -6.25 2.06
CA PRO A 98 4.26 -6.32 0.85
C PRO A 98 5.57 -5.54 0.97
N ILE A 99 5.64 -4.57 1.89
CA ILE A 99 6.77 -3.68 2.08
C ILE A 99 7.04 -3.42 3.55
N ASN A 100 8.28 -3.09 3.87
CA ASN A 100 8.60 -2.39 5.10
C ASN A 100 8.30 -0.91 4.85
N VAL A 101 7.27 -0.39 5.51
CA VAL A 101 6.86 1.02 5.39
C VAL A 101 7.85 1.86 6.19
N GLY A 102 8.64 2.69 5.50
CA GLY A 102 9.56 3.63 6.13
C GLY A 102 8.82 4.84 6.66
N ASP A 103 8.23 5.59 5.75
CA ASP A 103 7.43 6.77 6.02
C ASP A 103 6.05 6.66 5.36
N TYR A 104 5.08 7.29 6.00
CA TYR A 104 3.72 7.38 5.49
C TYR A 104 3.28 8.85 5.54
N THR A 105 2.93 9.39 4.38
CA THR A 105 2.37 10.75 4.28
C THR A 105 0.95 10.63 3.77
N ASP A 106 0.02 11.19 4.52
CA ASP A 106 -1.39 11.19 4.18
C ASP A 106 -1.79 12.54 3.57
N PHE A 107 -2.26 12.50 2.32
CA PHE A 107 -2.68 13.66 1.57
C PHE A 107 -4.19 13.83 1.61
N TYR A 108 -4.63 15.00 2.01
CA TYR A 108 -6.03 15.42 2.08
C TYR A 108 -6.49 16.01 0.74
N SER A 109 -6.38 15.24 -0.35
CA SER A 109 -6.48 15.75 -1.72
C SER A 109 -7.85 15.59 -2.39
N SER A 110 -8.77 14.79 -1.83
CA SER A 110 -10.15 14.68 -2.33
C SER A 110 -11.01 15.84 -1.83
N GLU A 111 -11.53 16.69 -2.74
CA GLU A 111 -12.39 17.82 -2.34
C GLU A 111 -13.69 17.35 -1.71
N ASP A 112 -14.29 16.26 -2.20
CA ASP A 112 -15.54 15.73 -1.64
C ASP A 112 -15.32 15.23 -0.20
N HIS A 113 -14.24 14.47 0.03
CA HIS A 113 -13.87 14.02 1.35
C HIS A 113 -13.58 15.21 2.29
N ALA A 114 -12.74 16.15 1.83
CA ALA A 114 -12.36 17.32 2.61
C ALA A 114 -13.57 18.19 3.00
N ARG A 115 -14.55 18.35 2.10
CA ARG A 115 -15.80 19.06 2.40
C ARG A 115 -16.68 18.28 3.39
N ASN A 116 -16.83 16.99 3.19
CA ASN A 116 -17.67 16.16 4.06
C ASN A 116 -17.14 16.11 5.49
N VAL A 117 -15.85 15.87 5.65
CA VAL A 117 -15.20 15.90 6.97
C VAL A 117 -15.21 17.32 7.55
N GLY A 118 -14.90 18.34 6.71
CA GLY A 118 -14.92 19.73 7.15
C GLY A 118 -16.26 20.18 7.73
N LYS A 119 -17.38 19.73 7.17
CA LYS A 119 -18.74 20.01 7.68
C LYS A 119 -19.01 19.40 9.08
N MET A 120 -18.29 18.36 9.46
CA MET A 120 -18.42 17.78 10.81
C MET A 120 -17.78 18.66 11.89
N PHE A 121 -16.81 19.50 11.51
CA PHE A 121 -15.97 20.26 12.45
C PHE A 121 -16.11 21.77 12.31
N ARG A 122 -16.68 22.27 11.19
CA ARG A 122 -16.74 23.69 10.84
C ARG A 122 -18.11 24.04 10.25
N ASP A 123 -18.34 25.35 10.08
CA ASP A 123 -19.47 25.86 9.31
C ASP A 123 -19.45 25.26 7.89
N PRO A 124 -20.57 24.69 7.42
CA PRO A 124 -20.69 24.14 6.07
C PRO A 124 -20.26 25.07 4.94
N GLU A 125 -20.50 26.38 5.08
CA GLU A 125 -20.07 27.39 4.09
C GLU A 125 -18.55 27.57 4.06
N ASN A 126 -17.86 27.25 5.15
CA ASN A 126 -16.42 27.35 5.34
C ASN A 126 -15.77 25.98 5.62
N ALA A 127 -16.31 24.92 5.02
CA ALA A 127 -15.84 23.56 5.24
C ALA A 127 -14.39 23.35 4.82
N LEU A 128 -13.94 24.01 3.73
CA LEU A 128 -12.54 24.00 3.28
C LEU A 128 -11.78 25.21 3.80
N LEU A 129 -10.56 24.98 4.26
CA LEU A 129 -9.65 26.08 4.59
C LEU A 129 -9.19 26.81 3.31
N PRO A 130 -8.88 28.13 3.38
CA PRO A 130 -8.52 28.91 2.19
C PRO A 130 -7.32 28.36 1.42
N ASN A 131 -6.35 27.75 2.10
CA ASN A 131 -5.14 27.20 1.50
C ASN A 131 -5.33 25.82 0.85
N TRP A 132 -6.46 25.13 1.08
CA TRP A 132 -6.69 23.78 0.60
C TRP A 132 -6.56 23.67 -0.93
N LYS A 133 -7.05 24.70 -1.69
CA LYS A 133 -6.95 24.72 -3.17
C LYS A 133 -5.60 25.20 -3.70
N HIS A 134 -4.69 25.62 -2.86
CA HIS A 134 -3.44 26.24 -3.26
C HIS A 134 -2.18 25.42 -2.92
N MET A 135 -2.31 24.44 -2.06
CA MET A 135 -1.21 23.58 -1.65
C MET A 135 -1.70 22.14 -1.39
N PRO A 136 -0.87 21.13 -1.61
CA PRO A 136 -1.20 19.76 -1.24
C PRO A 136 -1.15 19.61 0.28
N VAL A 137 -2.32 19.71 0.92
CA VAL A 137 -2.43 19.53 2.38
C VAL A 137 -2.17 18.07 2.71
N ALA A 138 -1.26 17.82 3.63
CA ALA A 138 -0.87 16.49 4.06
C ALA A 138 -0.30 16.51 5.47
N TYR A 139 -0.24 15.35 6.11
CA TYR A 139 0.46 15.17 7.37
C TYR A 139 1.33 13.90 7.34
N HIS A 140 2.34 13.86 8.21
CA HIS A 140 3.14 12.66 8.42
C HIS A 140 2.34 11.67 9.28
N GLY A 141 1.88 10.60 8.64
CA GLY A 141 1.05 9.59 9.28
C GLY A 141 1.84 8.56 10.07
N ARG A 142 1.15 7.75 10.84
CA ARG A 142 1.74 6.69 11.63
C ARG A 142 1.85 5.39 10.82
N ALA A 143 3.06 5.04 10.37
CA ALA A 143 3.34 3.82 9.63
C ALA A 143 3.17 2.53 10.44
N SER A 144 3.38 2.58 11.77
CA SER A 144 3.44 1.39 12.63
C SER A 144 2.12 0.63 12.81
N SER A 145 0.99 1.23 12.44
CA SER A 145 -0.33 0.59 12.51
C SER A 145 -0.91 0.18 11.15
N ILE A 146 -0.11 0.25 10.09
CA ILE A 146 -0.49 -0.27 8.78
C ILE A 146 -0.35 -1.80 8.81
N VAL A 147 -1.44 -2.49 8.49
CA VAL A 147 -1.52 -3.95 8.54
C VAL A 147 -2.11 -4.50 7.25
N VAL A 148 -1.84 -5.77 6.97
CA VAL A 148 -2.38 -6.46 5.78
C VAL A 148 -3.88 -6.68 5.89
N SER A 149 -4.58 -6.70 4.75
CA SER A 149 -6.01 -7.02 4.65
C SER A 149 -6.35 -8.34 5.35
N GLY A 150 -7.51 -8.39 6.01
CA GLY A 150 -7.95 -9.53 6.80
C GLY A 150 -7.51 -9.50 8.27
N THR A 151 -6.61 -8.58 8.66
CA THR A 151 -6.26 -8.38 10.07
C THR A 151 -7.45 -7.78 10.82
N PRO A 152 -7.91 -8.41 11.92
CA PRO A 152 -8.99 -7.86 12.73
C PRO A 152 -8.61 -6.51 13.36
N ILE A 153 -9.48 -5.51 13.19
CA ILE A 153 -9.29 -4.19 13.77
C ILE A 153 -10.04 -4.10 15.10
N ARG A 154 -9.33 -3.74 16.15
CA ARG A 154 -9.94 -3.47 17.46
C ARG A 154 -10.50 -2.05 17.47
N ARG A 155 -11.73 -1.91 17.97
CA ARG A 155 -12.33 -0.60 18.22
C ARG A 155 -11.44 0.18 19.20
N PRO A 156 -10.95 1.39 18.84
CA PRO A 156 -10.06 2.15 19.70
C PRO A 156 -10.80 2.72 20.91
N HIS A 157 -10.05 2.96 21.97
CA HIS A 157 -10.47 3.71 23.14
C HIS A 157 -9.75 5.04 23.18
N GLY A 158 -10.45 6.07 23.58
CA GLY A 158 -9.91 7.42 23.69
C GLY A 158 -10.84 8.33 24.48
N GLN A 159 -10.56 9.62 24.50
CA GLN A 159 -11.41 10.61 25.10
C GLN A 159 -12.58 10.96 24.17
N LEU A 160 -13.77 10.89 24.70
CA LEU A 160 -15.02 11.24 24.04
C LEU A 160 -15.59 12.50 24.68
N LYS A 161 -16.01 13.46 23.88
CA LYS A 161 -16.65 14.71 24.33
C LYS A 161 -18.11 14.75 23.85
N PRO A 162 -19.03 14.00 24.47
CA PRO A 162 -20.42 13.91 24.02
C PRO A 162 -21.23 15.19 24.29
N SER A 163 -20.76 16.04 25.19
CA SER A 163 -21.42 17.29 25.57
C SER A 163 -20.38 18.43 25.71
N GLU A 164 -20.72 19.62 25.24
CA GLU A 164 -19.85 20.79 25.35
C GLU A 164 -19.69 21.26 26.82
N THR A 165 -20.66 20.93 27.66
CA THR A 165 -20.72 21.40 29.05
C THR A 165 -20.14 20.42 30.07
N GLU A 166 -19.96 19.16 29.69
CA GLU A 166 -19.43 18.12 30.59
C GLU A 166 -17.96 17.78 30.27
N PRO A 167 -17.18 17.31 31.25
CA PRO A 167 -15.83 16.83 30.99
C PRO A 167 -15.84 15.65 29.99
N PRO A 168 -14.72 15.41 29.28
CA PRO A 168 -14.59 14.25 28.44
C PRO A 168 -14.61 12.96 29.27
N ILE A 169 -15.12 11.89 28.66
CA ILE A 169 -15.12 10.55 29.25
C ILE A 169 -14.18 9.64 28.45
N TYR A 170 -13.50 8.73 29.10
CA TYR A 170 -12.66 7.72 28.42
C TYR A 170 -13.48 6.47 28.12
N GLY A 171 -13.44 6.00 26.88
CA GLY A 171 -14.19 4.82 26.47
C GLY A 171 -13.97 4.40 25.02
N PRO A 172 -14.65 3.34 24.57
CA PRO A 172 -14.57 2.90 23.17
C PRO A 172 -15.23 3.91 22.24
N SER A 173 -14.63 4.15 21.07
CA SER A 173 -15.24 4.95 20.02
C SER A 173 -16.65 4.45 19.67
N ARG A 174 -17.59 5.37 19.52
CA ARG A 174 -18.97 5.12 19.10
C ARG A 174 -19.21 5.42 17.62
N LEU A 175 -18.27 6.15 16.98
CA LEU A 175 -18.32 6.59 15.58
C LEU A 175 -17.07 6.12 14.84
N LEU A 176 -16.88 4.80 14.76
CA LEU A 176 -15.83 4.21 13.94
C LEU A 176 -16.29 4.22 12.48
N ASP A 177 -15.51 4.86 11.64
CA ASP A 177 -15.76 5.07 10.22
C ASP A 177 -14.61 4.48 9.39
N PHE A 178 -14.84 4.20 8.11
CA PHE A 178 -13.82 3.80 7.17
C PHE A 178 -13.53 4.93 6.17
N GLU A 179 -12.31 5.01 5.71
CA GLU A 179 -11.91 5.87 4.60
C GLU A 179 -11.33 5.00 3.49
N LEU A 180 -12.04 4.91 2.35
CA LEU A 180 -11.52 4.19 1.20
C LEU A 180 -10.58 5.10 0.42
N GLU A 181 -9.32 4.72 0.38
CA GLU A 181 -8.24 5.50 -0.20
C GLU A 181 -7.47 4.73 -1.26
N MET A 182 -6.76 5.48 -2.09
CA MET A 182 -5.71 4.98 -2.98
C MET A 182 -4.36 5.40 -2.42
N ALA A 183 -3.57 4.44 -1.96
CA ALA A 183 -2.19 4.68 -1.62
C ALA A 183 -1.26 4.32 -2.78
N PHE A 184 -0.18 5.06 -2.95
CA PHE A 184 0.88 4.72 -3.88
C PHE A 184 2.19 4.46 -3.15
N ILE A 185 2.93 3.48 -3.65
CA ILE A 185 4.23 3.09 -3.14
C ILE A 185 5.29 3.73 -4.03
N THR A 186 6.27 4.38 -3.45
CA THR A 186 7.31 5.07 -4.20
C THR A 186 8.58 4.23 -4.34
N HIS A 187 9.27 4.42 -5.47
CA HIS A 187 10.68 4.10 -5.59
C HIS A 187 11.52 5.03 -4.70
N PRO A 188 12.80 4.70 -4.46
CA PRO A 188 13.72 5.62 -3.79
C PRO A 188 13.74 6.98 -4.46
N GLY A 189 13.71 8.03 -3.65
CA GLY A 189 13.78 9.42 -4.11
C GLY A 189 15.18 9.86 -4.53
N LYS A 190 15.28 11.13 -4.90
CA LYS A 190 16.57 11.82 -5.12
C LYS A 190 17.29 12.03 -3.79
N PRO A 191 18.58 12.39 -3.80
CA PRO A 191 19.29 12.78 -2.59
C PRO A 191 18.53 13.85 -1.80
N LEU A 192 18.60 13.79 -0.48
CA LEU A 192 17.92 14.74 0.42
C LEU A 192 18.19 16.19 0.01
N GLY A 193 17.12 16.98 -0.05
CA GLY A 193 17.16 18.38 -0.49
C GLY A 193 17.00 18.58 -2.01
N THR A 194 16.93 17.51 -2.79
CA THR A 194 16.71 17.60 -4.25
C THR A 194 15.25 17.29 -4.56
N PRO A 195 14.46 18.28 -5.05
CA PRO A 195 13.05 18.05 -5.35
C PRO A 195 12.85 17.15 -6.58
N ILE A 196 11.74 16.45 -6.61
CA ILE A 196 11.22 15.74 -7.79
C ILE A 196 10.20 16.68 -8.46
N SER A 197 10.39 16.96 -9.74
CA SER A 197 9.43 17.77 -10.49
C SER A 197 8.16 16.97 -10.80
N THR A 198 7.05 17.66 -11.07
CA THR A 198 5.80 17.02 -11.46
C THR A 198 5.92 16.22 -12.75
N SER A 199 6.79 16.63 -13.68
CA SER A 199 7.07 15.90 -14.91
C SER A 199 7.84 14.58 -14.70
N GLU A 200 8.58 14.47 -13.58
CA GLU A 200 9.33 13.27 -13.20
C GLU A 200 8.55 12.37 -12.23
N ALA A 201 7.48 12.87 -11.61
CA ALA A 201 6.81 12.19 -10.48
C ALA A 201 6.36 10.76 -10.82
N ASP A 202 5.89 10.52 -12.05
CA ASP A 202 5.48 9.17 -12.50
C ASP A 202 6.61 8.14 -12.40
N ASP A 203 7.86 8.54 -12.61
CA ASP A 203 9.01 7.63 -12.54
C ASP A 203 9.32 7.17 -11.10
N TYR A 204 8.77 7.86 -10.11
CA TYR A 204 8.91 7.49 -8.71
C TYR A 204 7.73 6.69 -8.14
N ILE A 205 6.69 6.43 -8.93
CA ILE A 205 5.58 5.60 -8.52
C ILE A 205 5.84 4.14 -8.93
N PHE A 206 5.97 3.26 -7.94
CA PHE A 206 6.08 1.82 -8.16
C PHE A 206 4.72 1.21 -8.47
N GLY A 207 3.71 1.51 -7.66
CA GLY A 207 2.37 0.95 -7.82
C GLY A 207 1.35 1.56 -6.89
N LEU A 208 0.11 1.14 -7.05
CA LEU A 208 -1.05 1.60 -6.30
C LEU A 208 -1.67 0.45 -5.52
N VAL A 209 -2.21 0.74 -4.35
CA VAL A 209 -2.97 -0.20 -3.52
C VAL A 209 -4.23 0.47 -3.00
N LEU A 210 -5.26 -0.33 -2.73
CA LEU A 210 -6.38 0.13 -1.92
C LEU A 210 -5.93 0.19 -0.46
N PHE A 211 -6.35 1.23 0.22
CA PHE A 211 -6.02 1.50 1.61
C PHE A 211 -7.30 1.86 2.36
N ASN A 212 -7.42 1.47 3.61
CA ASN A 212 -8.52 1.88 4.47
C ASN A 212 -7.94 2.56 5.71
N ASP A 213 -8.18 3.86 5.85
CA ASP A 213 -7.85 4.60 7.05
C ASP A 213 -9.04 4.58 8.02
N TRP A 214 -8.98 3.64 8.98
CA TRP A 214 -10.00 3.52 10.01
C TRP A 214 -9.99 4.72 10.94
N SER A 215 -11.09 5.48 10.95
CA SER A 215 -11.21 6.76 11.65
C SER A 215 -12.24 6.71 12.78
N ALA A 216 -11.81 7.01 14.00
CA ALA A 216 -12.68 7.16 15.17
C ALA A 216 -13.14 8.62 15.29
N ARG A 217 -14.21 8.99 14.59
CA ARG A 217 -14.64 10.37 14.39
C ARG A 217 -14.95 11.12 15.69
N ASP A 218 -15.49 10.45 16.67
CA ASP A 218 -15.81 11.02 17.99
C ASP A 218 -14.56 11.31 18.83
N ILE A 219 -13.56 10.43 18.76
CA ILE A 219 -12.25 10.65 19.39
C ILE A 219 -11.51 11.76 18.64
N GLN A 220 -11.46 11.67 17.30
CA GLN A 220 -10.83 12.65 16.43
C GLN A 220 -11.37 14.06 16.68
N LYS A 221 -12.69 14.22 16.78
CA LYS A 221 -13.32 15.51 17.02
C LYS A 221 -12.82 16.22 18.26
N TRP A 222 -12.48 15.47 19.30
CA TRP A 222 -11.99 16.01 20.55
C TRP A 222 -10.46 16.14 20.61
N GLU A 223 -9.75 15.12 20.14
CA GLU A 223 -8.31 15.01 20.37
C GLU A 223 -7.45 15.69 19.28
N TYR A 224 -8.02 16.03 18.09
CA TYR A 224 -7.22 16.54 16.96
C TYR A 224 -6.65 17.95 17.16
N ILE A 225 -7.14 18.72 18.12
CA ILE A 225 -6.64 20.07 18.42
C ILE A 225 -5.68 20.00 19.61
N PRO A 226 -4.48 20.62 19.53
CA PRO A 226 -3.94 21.40 18.40
C PRO A 226 -3.08 20.62 17.41
N LEU A 227 -2.74 19.37 17.67
CA LEU A 227 -1.69 18.64 16.94
C LEU A 227 -2.13 17.25 16.41
N GLY A 228 -3.36 16.84 16.62
CA GLY A 228 -3.86 15.51 16.29
C GLY A 228 -4.14 15.26 14.83
#